data_112dfc5717da7044d2b00f16617b9995
#
_entry.id   112dfc5717da7044d2b00f16617b9995
#
_cell.length_a   1.000
_cell.length_b   1.000
_cell.length_c   1.000
_cell.angle_alpha   90.00
_cell.angle_beta   90.00
_cell.angle_gamma   90.00
#
_symmetry.space_group_name_H-M   'P 1'
#
loop_
_entity.id
_entity.type
_entity.pdbx_description
1 polymer ?
#
loop_
_entity_poly.entity_id
_entity_poly.type
_entity_poly.pdbx_seq_one_letter_code
_entity_poly.pdbx_strand_id
1 'polypeptide(L)'
;MDAITGFVYGMSMMFFSMMAWMFWRKGSDRLFRLIMILMLIVDAQCLKDILSFYFTGFDNEENWFLISAADMFIIPFYSFVLMELVKPGWTTWRKAVMLELPFVLLPVIYCVTGNNIYFYILAVWGAVYGLTTFVVMFFLIRRYHRQLKERFSYQENINLNWLLAILSSCFLILIIWTMSCFVINVDFDDLYMVLSLTIWMFICYFVYKHESVIDELTDSDTGPIDEGLDDGNVAQGLAATVRQLFEEEKIYLNPKLKLSDVARMVGTNRTYLSRFFNEENGQTFYDFVNNYRVEHATQLLRTSSYTVLEVAEKSGFNSVSTFRRAFVAAHECSPNEYRAQM
;
A
#
# COMPACT_ATOMS: atom_id res chain seq x y z
N MET A 1 -4.20 13.58 -35.40
CA MET A 1 -4.80 13.08 -34.13
C MET A 1 -6.29 12.96 -34.38
N ASP A 2 -6.84 11.80 -34.28
CA ASP A 2 -8.28 11.64 -34.44
C ASP A 2 -9.04 12.13 -33.18
N ALA A 3 -10.37 12.17 -33.25
CA ALA A 3 -11.19 12.73 -32.18
C ALA A 3 -11.13 11.86 -30.89
N ILE A 4 -10.89 10.55 -31.02
CA ILE A 4 -10.84 9.62 -29.88
C ILE A 4 -9.55 9.82 -29.11
N THR A 5 -8.41 9.82 -29.78
CA THR A 5 -7.09 10.09 -29.18
C THR A 5 -7.07 11.43 -28.44
N GLY A 6 -7.58 12.50 -29.10
CA GLY A 6 -7.69 13.83 -28.48
C GLY A 6 -8.57 13.85 -27.23
N PHE A 7 -9.66 13.10 -27.21
CA PHE A 7 -10.53 12.96 -26.06
C PHE A 7 -9.85 12.21 -24.91
N VAL A 8 -9.19 11.08 -25.21
CA VAL A 8 -8.50 10.25 -24.20
C VAL A 8 -7.37 11.03 -23.51
N TYR A 9 -6.52 11.70 -24.27
CA TYR A 9 -5.44 12.52 -23.74
C TYR A 9 -5.97 13.73 -22.94
N GLY A 10 -6.99 14.43 -23.45
CA GLY A 10 -7.61 15.55 -22.72
C GLY A 10 -8.23 15.13 -21.38
N MET A 11 -8.91 13.97 -21.36
CA MET A 11 -9.48 13.42 -20.12
C MET A 11 -8.37 13.02 -19.13
N SER A 12 -7.28 12.43 -19.60
CA SER A 12 -6.13 12.06 -18.80
C SER A 12 -5.44 13.27 -18.17
N MET A 13 -5.17 14.31 -18.96
CA MET A 13 -4.58 15.56 -18.47
C MET A 13 -5.47 16.23 -17.42
N MET A 14 -6.78 16.33 -17.66
CA MET A 14 -7.71 16.88 -16.66
C MET A 14 -7.66 16.09 -15.36
N PHE A 15 -7.64 14.77 -15.43
CA PHE A 15 -7.57 13.91 -14.26
C PHE A 15 -6.26 14.10 -13.48
N PHE A 16 -5.10 14.04 -14.14
CA PHE A 16 -3.80 14.16 -13.47
C PHE A 16 -3.58 15.54 -12.86
N SER A 17 -3.95 16.62 -13.57
CA SER A 17 -3.91 17.98 -13.03
C SER A 17 -4.81 18.13 -11.80
N MET A 18 -6.05 17.62 -11.85
CA MET A 18 -6.98 17.65 -10.72
C MET A 18 -6.43 16.87 -9.52
N MET A 19 -5.87 15.67 -9.74
CA MET A 19 -5.29 14.87 -8.67
C MET A 19 -4.04 15.50 -8.08
N ALA A 20 -3.17 16.11 -8.90
CA ALA A 20 -2.02 16.88 -8.41
C ALA A 20 -2.47 18.01 -7.47
N TRP A 21 -3.50 18.76 -7.85
CA TRP A 21 -4.06 19.81 -7.01
C TRP A 21 -4.70 19.28 -5.72
N MET A 22 -5.43 18.16 -5.78
CA MET A 22 -6.01 17.52 -4.59
C MET A 22 -4.94 17.08 -3.58
N PHE A 23 -3.88 16.43 -4.04
CA PHE A 23 -2.78 16.00 -3.16
C PHE A 23 -1.97 17.18 -2.62
N TRP A 24 -1.80 18.25 -3.39
CA TRP A 24 -1.22 19.49 -2.90
C TRP A 24 -2.02 20.09 -1.74
N ARG A 25 -3.35 20.08 -1.83
CA ARG A 25 -4.25 20.60 -0.76
C ARG A 25 -4.34 19.70 0.46
N LYS A 26 -4.10 18.38 0.33
CA LYS A 26 -4.29 17.41 1.42
C LYS A 26 -3.25 17.57 2.54
N GLY A 27 -2.07 18.12 2.25
CA GLY A 27 -1.11 18.43 3.28
C GLY A 27 0.34 18.37 2.85
N SER A 28 1.23 18.68 3.81
CA SER A 28 2.69 18.76 3.60
C SER A 28 3.40 17.41 3.71
N ASP A 29 2.68 16.31 3.89
CA ASP A 29 3.27 14.99 4.01
C ASP A 29 4.10 14.65 2.78
N ARG A 30 5.23 14.00 3.03
CA ARG A 30 6.18 13.65 1.98
C ARG A 30 5.56 12.75 0.92
N LEU A 31 4.73 11.80 1.31
CA LEU A 31 4.01 10.92 0.40
C LEU A 31 3.12 11.72 -0.57
N PHE A 32 2.29 12.64 -0.06
CA PHE A 32 1.41 13.44 -0.91
C PHE A 32 2.17 14.36 -1.84
N ARG A 33 3.32 14.90 -1.41
CA ARG A 33 4.21 15.68 -2.29
C ARG A 33 4.82 14.83 -3.41
N LEU A 34 5.24 13.60 -3.12
CA LEU A 34 5.76 12.68 -4.14
C LEU A 34 4.69 12.30 -5.16
N ILE A 35 3.45 12.03 -4.70
CA ILE A 35 2.34 11.72 -5.60
C ILE A 35 1.96 12.95 -6.45
N MET A 36 1.92 14.13 -5.86
CA MET A 36 1.69 15.38 -6.59
C MET A 36 2.73 15.54 -7.72
N ILE A 37 4.01 15.38 -7.41
CA ILE A 37 5.10 15.47 -8.41
C ILE A 37 4.91 14.41 -9.49
N LEU A 38 4.60 13.16 -9.11
CA LEU A 38 4.34 12.08 -10.05
C LEU A 38 3.18 12.41 -10.99
N MET A 39 2.06 12.94 -10.46
CA MET A 39 0.91 13.36 -11.30
C MET A 39 1.30 14.46 -12.29
N LEU A 40 2.09 15.45 -11.85
CA LEU A 40 2.58 16.52 -12.74
C LEU A 40 3.53 15.99 -13.82
N ILE A 41 4.36 14.99 -13.51
CA ILE A 41 5.24 14.35 -14.50
C ILE A 41 4.40 13.64 -15.57
N VAL A 42 3.38 12.84 -15.14
CA VAL A 42 2.48 12.15 -16.09
C VAL A 42 1.73 13.17 -16.96
N ASP A 43 1.25 14.24 -16.37
CA ASP A 43 0.55 15.32 -17.09
C ASP A 43 1.47 15.97 -18.14
N ALA A 44 2.72 16.25 -17.77
CA ALA A 44 3.73 16.77 -18.71
C ALA A 44 4.07 15.77 -19.82
N GLN A 45 4.09 14.47 -19.56
CA GLN A 45 4.27 13.43 -20.58
C GLN A 45 3.10 13.40 -21.57
N CYS A 46 1.84 13.44 -21.07
CA CYS A 46 0.67 13.55 -21.95
C CYS A 46 0.75 14.80 -22.85
N LEU A 47 1.18 15.93 -22.31
CA LEU A 47 1.36 17.16 -23.10
C LEU A 47 2.47 17.00 -24.16
N LYS A 48 3.59 16.38 -23.79
CA LYS A 48 4.71 16.06 -24.72
C LYS A 48 4.20 15.21 -25.90
N ASP A 49 3.37 14.19 -25.62
CA ASP A 49 2.84 13.28 -26.64
C ASP A 49 1.91 14.01 -27.61
N ILE A 50 1.00 14.86 -27.08
CA ILE A 50 0.15 15.71 -27.91
C ILE A 50 0.97 16.64 -28.81
N LEU A 51 1.99 17.30 -28.25
CA LEU A 51 2.86 18.21 -29.00
C LEU A 51 3.67 17.44 -30.06
N SER A 52 4.24 16.29 -29.71
CA SER A 52 4.98 15.45 -30.64
C SER A 52 4.08 14.97 -31.79
N PHE A 53 2.86 14.54 -31.48
CA PHE A 53 1.88 14.18 -32.51
C PHE A 53 1.57 15.34 -33.48
N TYR A 54 1.43 16.55 -32.94
CA TYR A 54 1.07 17.72 -33.72
C TYR A 54 2.20 18.22 -34.62
N PHE A 55 3.45 18.17 -34.15
CA PHE A 55 4.61 18.75 -34.84
C PHE A 55 5.41 17.74 -35.69
N THR A 56 5.47 16.47 -35.31
CA THR A 56 6.37 15.49 -35.94
C THR A 56 5.65 14.29 -36.55
N GLY A 57 4.39 14.02 -36.15
CA GLY A 57 3.68 12.80 -36.48
C GLY A 57 4.27 11.54 -35.83
N PHE A 58 3.47 10.46 -35.73
CA PHE A 58 3.93 9.18 -35.17
C PHE A 58 4.53 8.22 -36.22
N ASP A 59 4.57 8.61 -37.48
CA ASP A 59 4.97 7.72 -38.59
C ASP A 59 6.49 7.49 -38.70
N ASN A 60 7.29 8.16 -37.86
CA ASN A 60 8.75 8.04 -37.83
C ASN A 60 9.24 7.22 -36.65
N GLU A 61 9.87 6.06 -36.90
CA GLU A 61 10.43 5.17 -35.87
C GLU A 61 11.41 5.88 -34.91
N GLU A 62 12.23 6.77 -35.42
CA GLU A 62 13.21 7.51 -34.61
C GLU A 62 12.50 8.41 -33.60
N ASN A 63 11.44 9.11 -34.00
CA ASN A 63 10.64 9.93 -33.10
C ASN A 63 9.91 9.09 -32.06
N TRP A 64 9.39 7.92 -32.45
CA TRP A 64 8.74 6.98 -31.54
C TRP A 64 9.68 6.51 -30.42
N PHE A 65 10.90 6.09 -30.78
CA PHE A 65 11.89 5.68 -29.79
C PHE A 65 12.32 6.83 -28.84
N LEU A 66 12.41 8.04 -29.38
CA LEU A 66 12.74 9.22 -28.57
C LEU A 66 11.63 9.55 -27.57
N ILE A 67 10.39 9.53 -27.99
CA ILE A 67 9.20 9.75 -27.15
C ILE A 67 9.16 8.70 -26.05
N SER A 68 9.28 7.42 -26.41
CA SER A 68 9.27 6.28 -25.47
C SER A 68 10.45 6.32 -24.50
N ALA A 69 11.64 6.74 -24.94
CA ALA A 69 12.80 6.91 -24.07
C ALA A 69 12.57 8.01 -23.02
N ALA A 70 11.91 9.12 -23.39
CA ALA A 70 11.55 10.18 -22.48
C ALA A 70 10.50 9.72 -21.44
N ASP A 71 9.59 8.82 -21.81
CA ASP A 71 8.58 8.28 -20.90
C ASP A 71 9.18 7.39 -19.82
N MET A 72 10.32 6.74 -20.08
CA MET A 72 10.99 5.90 -19.08
C MET A 72 11.48 6.68 -17.85
N PHE A 73 11.58 8.00 -17.93
CA PHE A 73 11.92 8.87 -16.81
C PHE A 73 10.98 8.72 -15.61
N ILE A 74 9.73 8.33 -15.83
CA ILE A 74 8.77 8.17 -14.73
C ILE A 74 8.98 6.90 -13.90
N ILE A 75 9.67 5.88 -14.43
CA ILE A 75 9.75 4.54 -13.82
C ILE A 75 10.28 4.58 -12.37
N PRO A 76 11.37 5.28 -12.02
CA PRO A 76 11.82 5.37 -10.65
C PRO A 76 10.84 6.08 -9.71
N PHE A 77 10.07 7.05 -10.20
CA PHE A 77 9.09 7.77 -9.38
C PHE A 77 7.99 6.87 -8.84
N TYR A 78 7.55 5.85 -9.61
CA TYR A 78 6.63 4.82 -9.10
C TYR A 78 7.22 4.11 -7.89
N SER A 79 8.50 3.72 -7.95
CA SER A 79 9.16 3.05 -6.85
C SER A 79 9.30 3.96 -5.63
N PHE A 80 9.51 5.27 -5.81
CA PHE A 80 9.61 6.22 -4.70
C PHE A 80 8.29 6.33 -3.94
N VAL A 81 7.17 6.42 -4.65
CA VAL A 81 5.83 6.45 -4.04
C VAL A 81 5.54 5.14 -3.31
N LEU A 82 5.81 3.98 -3.94
CA LEU A 82 5.60 2.67 -3.32
C LEU A 82 6.46 2.48 -2.07
N MET A 83 7.73 2.88 -2.13
CA MET A 83 8.63 2.79 -0.98
C MET A 83 8.22 3.72 0.16
N GLU A 84 7.74 4.93 -0.15
CA GLU A 84 7.28 5.87 0.87
C GLU A 84 5.99 5.39 1.57
N LEU A 85 5.11 4.64 0.86
CA LEU A 85 3.93 4.00 1.45
C LEU A 85 4.27 2.93 2.49
N VAL A 86 5.36 2.19 2.32
CA VAL A 86 5.73 1.07 3.19
C VAL A 86 6.83 1.44 4.18
N LYS A 87 7.72 2.34 3.79
CA LYS A 87 8.87 2.79 4.59
C LYS A 87 9.09 4.29 4.40
N PRO A 88 8.36 5.15 5.13
CA PRO A 88 8.54 6.60 5.05
C PRO A 88 9.98 7.03 5.32
N GLY A 89 10.40 8.06 4.62
CA GLY A 89 11.76 8.59 4.73
C GLY A 89 12.84 7.77 4.01
N TRP A 90 12.48 6.66 3.35
CA TRP A 90 13.46 5.86 2.60
C TRP A 90 14.00 6.61 1.39
N THR A 91 13.15 7.36 0.69
CA THR A 91 13.51 8.14 -0.49
C THR A 91 14.31 9.37 -0.08
N THR A 92 15.63 9.28 -0.08
CA THR A 92 16.53 10.43 0.13
C THR A 92 16.94 11.02 -1.21
N TRP A 93 17.36 12.30 -1.22
CA TRP A 93 17.87 12.96 -2.42
C TRP A 93 18.97 12.16 -3.13
N ARG A 94 19.93 11.63 -2.37
CA ARG A 94 21.05 10.84 -2.94
C ARG A 94 20.55 9.58 -3.65
N LYS A 95 19.61 8.86 -3.04
CA LYS A 95 19.02 7.65 -3.64
C LYS A 95 18.18 7.99 -4.87
N ALA A 96 17.38 9.06 -4.80
CA ALA A 96 16.58 9.50 -5.92
C ALA A 96 17.45 9.81 -7.14
N VAL A 97 18.50 10.62 -6.97
CA VAL A 97 19.44 10.94 -8.06
C VAL A 97 20.14 9.68 -8.59
N MET A 98 20.60 8.78 -7.70
CA MET A 98 21.30 7.57 -8.11
C MET A 98 20.42 6.63 -8.95
N LEU A 99 19.16 6.48 -8.56
CA LEU A 99 18.21 5.61 -9.26
C LEU A 99 17.69 6.23 -10.56
N GLU A 100 17.57 7.57 -10.61
CA GLU A 100 17.13 8.32 -11.79
C GLU A 100 18.21 8.45 -12.85
N LEU A 101 19.48 8.43 -12.46
CA LEU A 101 20.62 8.73 -13.33
C LEU A 101 20.64 7.92 -14.65
N PRO A 102 20.41 6.58 -14.67
CA PRO A 102 20.35 5.82 -15.92
C PRO A 102 19.20 6.24 -16.85
N PHE A 103 18.06 6.63 -16.28
CA PHE A 103 16.87 7.07 -17.02
C PHE A 103 16.99 8.48 -17.60
N VAL A 104 18.00 9.24 -17.18
CA VAL A 104 18.36 10.53 -17.78
C VAL A 104 19.52 10.38 -18.76
N LEU A 105 20.59 9.66 -18.38
CA LEU A 105 21.81 9.57 -19.18
C LEU A 105 21.60 8.78 -20.49
N LEU A 106 20.92 7.64 -20.44
CA LEU A 106 20.73 6.80 -21.62
C LEU A 106 19.91 7.47 -22.73
N PRO A 107 18.77 8.16 -22.42
CA PRO A 107 18.07 8.98 -23.42
C PRO A 107 18.93 10.10 -24.02
N VAL A 108 19.72 10.79 -23.17
CA VAL A 108 20.61 11.85 -23.66
C VAL A 108 21.69 11.28 -24.60
N ILE A 109 22.30 10.15 -24.26
CA ILE A 109 23.28 9.47 -25.13
C ILE A 109 22.62 9.02 -26.43
N TYR A 110 21.39 8.50 -26.36
CA TYR A 110 20.58 8.14 -27.55
C TYR A 110 20.37 9.35 -28.45
N CYS A 111 19.94 10.50 -27.90
CA CYS A 111 19.75 11.74 -28.66
C CYS A 111 21.02 12.24 -29.35
N VAL A 112 22.20 12.10 -28.69
CA VAL A 112 23.48 12.57 -29.24
C VAL A 112 24.04 11.64 -30.30
N THR A 113 23.86 10.32 -30.13
CA THR A 113 24.50 9.31 -31.00
C THR A 113 23.60 8.83 -32.13
N GLY A 114 22.25 8.95 -31.98
CA GLY A 114 21.27 8.36 -32.90
C GLY A 114 21.29 6.83 -32.94
N ASN A 115 21.97 6.17 -31.97
CA ASN A 115 22.15 4.73 -32.00
C ASN A 115 21.11 4.02 -31.12
N ASN A 116 20.22 3.26 -31.74
CA ASN A 116 19.11 2.53 -31.10
C ASN A 116 19.55 1.54 -30.01
N ILE A 117 20.85 1.17 -29.97
CA ILE A 117 21.34 0.27 -28.91
C ILE A 117 21.12 0.86 -27.50
N TYR A 118 21.22 2.18 -27.35
CA TYR A 118 21.03 2.84 -26.05
C TYR A 118 19.56 2.84 -25.61
N PHE A 119 18.61 2.88 -26.57
CA PHE A 119 17.21 2.67 -26.30
C PHE A 119 16.94 1.25 -25.80
N TYR A 120 17.49 0.23 -26.47
CA TYR A 120 17.32 -1.17 -26.02
C TYR A 120 17.96 -1.43 -24.66
N ILE A 121 19.13 -0.85 -24.39
CA ILE A 121 19.75 -0.92 -23.06
C ILE A 121 18.84 -0.28 -22.00
N LEU A 122 18.24 0.87 -22.29
CA LEU A 122 17.31 1.55 -21.38
C LEU A 122 16.04 0.72 -21.15
N ALA A 123 15.48 0.12 -22.19
CA ALA A 123 14.28 -0.74 -22.08
C ALA A 123 14.56 -1.98 -21.20
N VAL A 124 15.69 -2.65 -21.41
CA VAL A 124 16.12 -3.78 -20.58
C VAL A 124 16.37 -3.34 -19.15
N TRP A 125 17.02 -2.19 -18.94
CA TRP A 125 17.26 -1.63 -17.61
C TRP A 125 15.95 -1.30 -16.90
N GLY A 126 14.98 -0.68 -17.57
CA GLY A 126 13.65 -0.38 -17.05
C GLY A 126 12.88 -1.65 -16.64
N ALA A 127 12.93 -2.69 -17.45
CA ALA A 127 12.31 -3.99 -17.16
C ALA A 127 12.92 -4.66 -15.93
N VAL A 128 14.28 -4.71 -15.84
CA VAL A 128 15.00 -5.25 -14.68
C VAL A 128 14.72 -4.44 -13.42
N TYR A 129 14.70 -3.11 -13.53
CA TYR A 129 14.37 -2.22 -12.42
C TYR A 129 12.93 -2.43 -11.92
N GLY A 130 11.96 -2.51 -12.84
CA GLY A 130 10.55 -2.76 -12.51
C GLY A 130 10.35 -4.12 -11.84
N LEU A 131 10.97 -5.18 -12.36
CA LEU A 131 10.93 -6.52 -11.75
C LEU A 131 11.55 -6.54 -10.36
N THR A 132 12.71 -5.89 -10.20
CA THR A 132 13.38 -5.78 -8.90
C THR A 132 12.50 -5.03 -7.88
N THR A 133 11.90 -3.93 -8.30
CA THR A 133 10.96 -3.16 -7.47
C THR A 133 9.76 -4.01 -7.08
N PHE A 134 9.18 -4.77 -8.02
CA PHE A 134 8.06 -5.68 -7.74
C PHE A 134 8.41 -6.71 -6.65
N VAL A 135 9.54 -7.40 -6.80
CA VAL A 135 9.99 -8.43 -5.86
C VAL A 135 10.27 -7.82 -4.48
N VAL A 136 11.01 -6.72 -4.42
CA VAL A 136 11.32 -6.04 -3.15
C VAL A 136 10.04 -5.58 -2.45
N MET A 137 9.11 -4.94 -3.17
CA MET A 137 7.84 -4.47 -2.62
C MET A 137 6.96 -5.61 -2.13
N PHE A 138 6.92 -6.73 -2.84
CA PHE A 138 6.16 -7.91 -2.42
C PHE A 138 6.60 -8.42 -1.04
N PHE A 139 7.91 -8.51 -0.79
CA PHE A 139 8.44 -8.92 0.52
C PHE A 139 8.22 -7.84 1.59
N LEU A 140 8.40 -6.56 1.26
CA LEU A 140 8.20 -5.45 2.21
C LEU A 140 6.74 -5.35 2.65
N ILE A 141 5.78 -5.48 1.73
CA ILE A 141 4.35 -5.45 2.06
C ILE A 141 3.98 -6.63 2.97
N ARG A 142 4.49 -7.83 2.70
CA ARG A 142 4.27 -8.98 3.59
C ARG A 142 4.83 -8.75 4.98
N ARG A 143 6.04 -8.19 5.08
CA ARG A 143 6.66 -7.84 6.36
C ARG A 143 5.84 -6.78 7.11
N TYR A 144 5.35 -5.75 6.39
CA TYR A 144 4.49 -4.71 6.95
C TYR A 144 3.19 -5.30 7.55
N HIS A 145 2.50 -6.18 6.80
CA HIS A 145 1.29 -6.82 7.31
C HIS A 145 1.53 -7.70 8.55
N ARG A 146 2.68 -8.35 8.62
CA ARG A 146 3.06 -9.09 9.83
C ARG A 146 3.22 -8.14 11.02
N GLN A 147 3.92 -7.02 10.86
CA GLN A 147 4.08 -6.02 11.91
C GLN A 147 2.75 -5.40 12.35
N LEU A 148 1.81 -5.18 11.40
CA LEU A 148 0.47 -4.73 11.76
C LEU A 148 -0.25 -5.71 12.69
N LYS A 149 -0.21 -7.00 12.40
CA LYS A 149 -0.83 -8.04 13.25
C LYS A 149 -0.19 -8.14 14.64
N GLU A 150 1.09 -7.80 14.74
CA GLU A 150 1.80 -7.81 16.03
C GLU A 150 1.45 -6.61 16.91
N ARG A 151 0.99 -5.49 16.35
CA ARG A 151 0.80 -4.22 17.08
C ARG A 151 -0.63 -3.71 17.16
N PHE A 152 -1.50 -4.11 16.24
CA PHE A 152 -2.87 -3.60 16.13
C PHE A 152 -3.89 -4.73 16.17
N SER A 153 -5.01 -4.51 16.87
CA SER A 153 -6.15 -5.41 16.89
C SER A 153 -7.14 -5.18 15.74
N TYR A 154 -6.83 -4.25 14.85
CA TYR A 154 -7.63 -3.90 13.67
C TYR A 154 -6.73 -3.70 12.46
N GLN A 155 -7.30 -3.79 11.26
CA GLN A 155 -6.56 -3.63 10.00
C GLN A 155 -7.27 -2.72 8.99
N GLU A 156 -8.47 -2.25 9.32
CA GLU A 156 -9.25 -1.37 8.46
C GLU A 156 -8.52 -0.04 8.24
N ASN A 157 -8.41 0.36 6.98
CA ASN A 157 -7.73 1.57 6.50
C ASN A 157 -6.20 1.63 6.69
N ILE A 158 -5.62 0.72 7.49
CA ILE A 158 -4.16 0.69 7.74
C ILE A 158 -3.44 -0.44 7.00
N ASN A 159 -4.17 -1.47 6.54
CA ASN A 159 -3.57 -2.56 5.75
C ASN A 159 -3.20 -2.08 4.33
N LEU A 160 -2.22 -2.76 3.75
CA LEU A 160 -1.76 -2.52 2.38
C LEU A 160 -2.13 -3.66 1.41
N ASN A 161 -3.24 -4.40 1.68
CA ASN A 161 -3.67 -5.47 0.78
C ASN A 161 -4.01 -4.94 -0.62
N TRP A 162 -4.61 -3.75 -0.68
CA TRP A 162 -4.85 -3.04 -1.92
C TRP A 162 -3.56 -2.69 -2.68
N LEU A 163 -2.44 -2.51 -1.96
CA LEU A 163 -1.15 -2.18 -2.57
C LEU A 163 -0.57 -3.37 -3.35
N LEU A 164 -0.84 -4.62 -2.94
CA LEU A 164 -0.46 -5.79 -3.74
C LEU A 164 -1.21 -5.83 -5.08
N ALA A 165 -2.50 -5.46 -5.07
CA ALA A 165 -3.29 -5.36 -6.31
C ALA A 165 -2.75 -4.23 -7.20
N ILE A 166 -2.45 -3.06 -6.63
CA ILE A 166 -1.83 -1.94 -7.35
C ILE A 166 -0.46 -2.34 -7.90
N LEU A 167 0.40 -2.94 -7.08
CA LEU A 167 1.72 -3.39 -7.50
C LEU A 167 1.64 -4.33 -8.70
N SER A 168 0.71 -5.30 -8.65
CA SER A 168 0.47 -6.23 -9.76
C SER A 168 -0.07 -5.51 -11.00
N SER A 169 -0.97 -4.55 -10.82
CA SER A 169 -1.53 -3.74 -11.90
C SER A 169 -0.48 -2.83 -12.53
N CYS A 170 0.36 -2.17 -11.74
CA CYS A 170 1.49 -1.36 -12.23
C CYS A 170 2.49 -2.21 -13.03
N PHE A 171 2.76 -3.43 -12.57
CA PHE A 171 3.65 -4.35 -13.29
C PHE A 171 3.03 -4.81 -14.62
N LEU A 172 1.73 -5.09 -14.64
CA LEU A 172 1.00 -5.41 -15.87
C LEU A 172 1.03 -4.24 -16.86
N ILE A 173 0.79 -3.00 -16.39
CA ILE A 173 0.91 -1.81 -17.24
C ILE A 173 2.32 -1.66 -17.81
N LEU A 174 3.36 -1.88 -16.98
CA LEU A 174 4.73 -1.81 -17.46
C LEU A 174 5.00 -2.81 -18.58
N ILE A 175 4.45 -4.03 -18.50
CA ILE A 175 4.55 -5.03 -19.56
C ILE A 175 3.84 -4.54 -20.84
N ILE A 176 2.59 -4.09 -20.71
CA ILE A 176 1.78 -3.61 -21.86
C ILE A 176 2.47 -2.40 -22.51
N TRP A 177 2.95 -1.46 -21.70
CA TRP A 177 3.68 -0.29 -22.17
C TRP A 177 5.00 -0.69 -22.88
N THR A 178 5.77 -1.63 -22.31
CA THR A 178 6.98 -2.13 -22.95
C THR A 178 6.67 -2.76 -24.31
N MET A 179 5.54 -3.47 -24.44
CA MET A 179 5.08 -3.99 -25.73
C MET A 179 4.70 -2.85 -26.69
N SER A 180 4.03 -1.80 -26.23
CA SER A 180 3.67 -0.62 -27.02
C SER A 180 4.91 0.08 -27.60
N CYS A 181 6.03 0.12 -26.90
CA CYS A 181 7.27 0.71 -27.41
C CYS A 181 7.80 0.02 -28.70
N PHE A 182 7.40 -1.23 -28.96
CA PHE A 182 7.82 -2.00 -30.13
C PHE A 182 6.70 -2.17 -31.17
N VAL A 183 5.47 -1.80 -30.84
CA VAL A 183 4.30 -1.88 -31.71
C VAL A 183 3.82 -0.46 -32.02
N ILE A 184 4.27 0.09 -33.15
CA ILE A 184 3.88 1.43 -33.59
C ILE A 184 2.42 1.41 -34.06
N ASN A 185 1.48 1.59 -33.14
CA ASN A 185 0.04 1.56 -33.41
C ASN A 185 -0.70 2.50 -32.45
N VAL A 186 -1.37 3.51 -32.97
CA VAL A 186 -2.11 4.54 -32.22
C VAL A 186 -3.28 3.93 -31.43
N ASP A 187 -4.01 2.99 -31.99
CA ASP A 187 -5.15 2.34 -31.30
C ASP A 187 -4.68 1.57 -30.05
N PHE A 188 -3.49 0.97 -30.13
CA PHE A 188 -2.90 0.25 -29.01
C PHE A 188 -2.43 1.21 -27.91
N ASP A 189 -1.92 2.38 -28.28
CA ASP A 189 -1.52 3.43 -27.36
C ASP A 189 -2.74 4.05 -26.67
N ASP A 190 -3.81 4.34 -27.37
CA ASP A 190 -5.09 4.80 -26.80
C ASP A 190 -5.65 3.79 -25.79
N LEU A 191 -5.62 2.50 -26.10
CA LEU A 191 -6.03 1.44 -25.17
C LEU A 191 -5.18 1.43 -23.90
N TYR A 192 -3.85 1.54 -24.05
CA TYR A 192 -2.92 1.66 -22.93
C TYR A 192 -3.26 2.87 -22.06
N MET A 193 -3.51 4.03 -22.64
CA MET A 193 -3.85 5.26 -21.92
C MET A 193 -5.15 5.12 -21.10
N VAL A 194 -6.20 4.52 -21.66
CA VAL A 194 -7.47 4.26 -20.96
C VAL A 194 -7.28 3.29 -19.78
N LEU A 195 -6.52 2.21 -19.98
CA LEU A 195 -6.21 1.24 -18.93
C LEU A 195 -5.38 1.89 -17.82
N SER A 196 -4.36 2.66 -18.19
CA SER A 196 -3.51 3.40 -17.26
C SER A 196 -4.34 4.39 -16.43
N LEU A 197 -5.19 5.19 -17.06
CA LEU A 197 -6.07 6.13 -16.37
C LEU A 197 -7.00 5.42 -15.36
N THR A 198 -7.60 4.30 -15.74
CA THR A 198 -8.47 3.50 -14.86
C THR A 198 -7.71 3.00 -13.62
N ILE A 199 -6.50 2.53 -13.79
CA ILE A 199 -5.66 2.08 -12.68
C ILE A 199 -5.23 3.25 -11.80
N TRP A 200 -4.90 4.41 -12.39
CA TRP A 200 -4.59 5.61 -11.62
C TRP A 200 -5.77 6.12 -10.80
N MET A 201 -7.00 6.05 -11.30
CA MET A 201 -8.21 6.36 -10.51
C MET A 201 -8.29 5.47 -9.27
N PHE A 202 -8.04 4.17 -9.44
CA PHE A 202 -8.01 3.20 -8.35
C PHE A 202 -6.89 3.50 -7.33
N ILE A 203 -5.65 3.75 -7.81
CA ILE A 203 -4.50 4.11 -6.97
C ILE A 203 -4.81 5.35 -6.14
N CYS A 204 -5.24 6.43 -6.78
CA CYS A 204 -5.53 7.70 -6.13
C CYS A 204 -6.62 7.56 -5.06
N TYR A 205 -7.69 6.80 -5.33
CA TYR A 205 -8.74 6.52 -4.36
C TYR A 205 -8.20 5.86 -3.09
N PHE A 206 -7.42 4.79 -3.23
CA PHE A 206 -6.90 4.06 -2.06
C PHE A 206 -5.86 4.85 -1.29
N VAL A 207 -4.93 5.51 -1.98
CA VAL A 207 -3.92 6.35 -1.32
C VAL A 207 -4.55 7.54 -0.61
N TYR A 208 -5.60 8.14 -1.21
CA TYR A 208 -6.31 9.24 -0.56
C TYR A 208 -7.00 8.80 0.74
N LYS A 209 -7.53 7.57 0.79
CA LYS A 209 -8.24 7.00 1.94
C LYS A 209 -7.29 6.36 2.97
N HIS A 210 -6.04 6.10 2.62
CA HIS A 210 -5.09 5.40 3.49
C HIS A 210 -4.74 6.25 4.72
N GLU A 211 -4.86 5.64 5.91
CA GLU A 211 -4.36 6.18 7.18
C GLU A 211 -2.97 5.60 7.45
N SER A 212 -1.96 6.46 7.52
CA SER A 212 -0.61 6.02 7.85
C SER A 212 -0.47 5.78 9.36
N VAL A 213 -0.02 4.59 9.72
CA VAL A 213 0.34 4.22 11.11
C VAL A 213 1.83 3.90 11.21
N ILE A 214 2.60 4.32 10.23
CA ILE A 214 4.01 3.92 10.09
C ILE A 214 4.87 4.54 11.18
N ASP A 215 4.58 5.77 11.61
CA ASP A 215 5.30 6.40 12.72
C ASP A 215 5.16 5.55 13.98
N GLU A 216 3.98 4.99 14.24
CA GLU A 216 3.75 4.09 15.35
C GLU A 216 4.40 2.71 15.19
N LEU A 217 4.60 2.26 13.93
CA LEU A 217 5.36 1.04 13.63
C LEU A 217 6.87 1.26 13.72
N THR A 218 7.34 2.49 13.48
CA THR A 218 8.77 2.85 13.47
C THR A 218 9.28 3.34 14.82
N ASP A 219 8.41 3.82 15.70
CA ASP A 219 8.80 4.20 17.05
C ASP A 219 9.46 3.00 17.73
N SER A 220 10.78 3.06 17.78
CA SER A 220 11.57 2.13 18.59
C SER A 220 11.17 2.34 20.04
N ASP A 221 10.87 1.26 20.74
CA ASP A 221 10.68 1.27 22.18
C ASP A 221 11.99 1.71 22.84
N THR A 222 12.18 3.01 23.01
CA THR A 222 13.26 3.59 23.81
C THR A 222 12.87 3.73 25.28
N GLY A 223 11.87 2.98 25.75
CA GLY A 223 11.63 2.81 27.16
C GLY A 223 12.85 2.14 27.83
N PRO A 224 13.23 2.51 29.05
CA PRO A 224 14.33 1.86 29.75
C PRO A 224 14.07 0.36 29.78
N ILE A 225 14.98 -0.39 29.17
CA ILE A 225 15.07 -1.83 29.37
C ILE A 225 15.54 -1.97 30.81
N ASP A 226 14.64 -2.31 31.71
CA ASP A 226 15.03 -2.72 33.05
C ASP A 226 15.67 -4.12 32.91
N GLU A 227 16.96 -4.14 32.63
CA GLU A 227 17.77 -5.37 32.41
C GLU A 227 17.90 -6.24 33.66
N GLY A 228 17.16 -5.93 34.73
CA GLY A 228 17.36 -6.50 36.07
C GLY A 228 16.21 -7.33 36.64
N LEU A 229 15.13 -7.61 35.89
CA LEU A 229 14.01 -8.37 36.44
C LEU A 229 14.09 -9.84 35.99
N ASP A 230 14.06 -10.74 36.95
CA ASP A 230 14.01 -12.20 36.81
C ASP A 230 12.86 -12.62 35.86
N ASP A 231 13.18 -13.08 34.67
CA ASP A 231 12.26 -13.34 33.53
C ASP A 231 11.05 -14.22 33.92
N GLY A 232 11.18 -15.11 34.88
CA GLY A 232 10.10 -16.05 35.26
C GLY A 232 8.97 -15.45 36.11
N ASN A 233 9.27 -14.53 37.03
CA ASN A 233 8.27 -13.91 37.90
C ASN A 233 7.50 -12.78 37.20
N VAL A 234 8.17 -12.09 36.28
CA VAL A 234 7.57 -10.99 35.49
C VAL A 234 6.59 -11.56 34.46
N ALA A 235 6.89 -12.68 33.82
CA ALA A 235 6.03 -13.33 32.85
C ALA A 235 4.72 -13.82 33.49
N GLN A 236 4.77 -14.42 34.70
CA GLN A 236 3.55 -14.87 35.40
C GLN A 236 2.67 -13.70 35.84
N GLY A 237 3.27 -12.62 36.35
CA GLY A 237 2.54 -11.38 36.70
C GLY A 237 1.89 -10.72 35.47
N LEU A 238 2.61 -10.68 34.36
CA LEU A 238 2.14 -10.15 33.09
C LEU A 238 0.91 -10.94 32.57
N ALA A 239 0.99 -12.27 32.56
CA ALA A 239 -0.09 -13.15 32.12
C ALA A 239 -1.36 -12.94 32.94
N ALA A 240 -1.23 -12.83 34.28
CA ALA A 240 -2.37 -12.61 35.18
C ALA A 240 -3.02 -11.24 34.92
N THR A 241 -2.22 -10.18 34.78
CA THR A 241 -2.73 -8.83 34.51
C THR A 241 -3.38 -8.70 33.13
N VAL A 242 -2.78 -9.29 32.09
CA VAL A 242 -3.38 -9.32 30.75
C VAL A 242 -4.71 -10.07 30.80
N ARG A 243 -4.77 -11.22 31.48
CA ARG A 243 -6.02 -11.98 31.62
C ARG A 243 -7.10 -11.15 32.33
N GLN A 244 -6.77 -10.47 33.41
CA GLN A 244 -7.70 -9.58 34.13
C GLN A 244 -8.27 -8.48 33.21
N LEU A 245 -7.42 -7.79 32.46
CA LEU A 245 -7.85 -6.74 31.52
C LEU A 245 -8.80 -7.27 30.44
N PHE A 246 -8.57 -8.48 29.95
CA PHE A 246 -9.40 -9.08 28.91
C PHE A 246 -10.68 -9.73 29.43
N GLU A 247 -10.63 -10.45 30.55
CA GLU A 247 -11.79 -11.17 31.10
C GLU A 247 -12.71 -10.25 31.93
N GLU A 248 -12.16 -9.38 32.79
CA GLU A 248 -12.93 -8.52 33.68
C GLU A 248 -13.25 -7.17 33.05
N GLU A 249 -12.23 -6.45 32.55
CA GLU A 249 -12.42 -5.10 31.99
C GLU A 249 -12.87 -5.09 30.53
N LYS A 250 -12.75 -6.23 29.83
CA LYS A 250 -13.18 -6.44 28.44
C LYS A 250 -12.61 -5.38 27.49
N ILE A 251 -11.35 -5.04 27.66
CA ILE A 251 -10.68 -4.00 26.83
C ILE A 251 -10.72 -4.31 25.33
N TYR A 252 -10.91 -5.59 24.94
CA TYR A 252 -11.08 -6.03 23.55
C TYR A 252 -12.29 -5.41 22.87
N LEU A 253 -13.26 -4.87 23.60
CA LEU A 253 -14.42 -4.18 23.05
C LEU A 253 -14.05 -2.81 22.45
N ASN A 254 -12.87 -2.27 22.76
CA ASN A 254 -12.36 -1.10 22.07
C ASN A 254 -11.99 -1.49 20.62
N PRO A 255 -12.70 -0.96 19.59
CA PRO A 255 -12.45 -1.36 18.20
C PRO A 255 -11.07 -0.94 17.67
N LYS A 256 -10.44 0.08 18.27
CA LYS A 256 -9.11 0.60 17.90
C LYS A 256 -8.02 0.26 18.93
N LEU A 257 -8.18 -0.83 19.68
CA LEU A 257 -7.20 -1.26 20.68
C LEU A 257 -5.84 -1.56 20.02
N LYS A 258 -4.77 -1.02 20.61
CA LYS A 258 -3.39 -1.19 20.18
C LYS A 258 -2.55 -1.90 21.25
N LEU A 259 -1.46 -2.54 20.83
CA LEU A 259 -0.51 -3.17 21.74
C LEU A 259 0.09 -2.14 22.72
N SER A 260 0.35 -0.91 22.25
CA SER A 260 0.83 0.20 23.09
C SER A 260 -0.13 0.59 24.21
N ASP A 261 -1.44 0.48 23.99
CA ASP A 261 -2.45 0.77 25.01
C ASP A 261 -2.40 -0.29 26.11
N VAL A 262 -2.37 -1.57 25.71
CA VAL A 262 -2.26 -2.69 26.66
C VAL A 262 -0.94 -2.63 27.43
N ALA A 263 0.19 -2.35 26.74
CA ALA A 263 1.49 -2.20 27.40
C ALA A 263 1.48 -1.12 28.50
N ARG A 264 0.82 0.01 28.22
CA ARG A 264 0.64 1.10 29.22
C ARG A 264 -0.24 0.66 30.40
N MET A 265 -1.34 -0.06 30.15
CA MET A 265 -2.25 -0.55 31.19
C MET A 265 -1.57 -1.56 32.11
N VAL A 266 -0.73 -2.42 31.55
CA VAL A 266 0.01 -3.45 32.32
C VAL A 266 1.28 -2.91 32.95
N GLY A 267 1.75 -1.71 32.57
CA GLY A 267 2.98 -1.10 33.09
C GLY A 267 4.26 -1.74 32.53
N THR A 268 4.20 -2.23 31.27
CA THR A 268 5.34 -2.85 30.59
C THR A 268 5.65 -2.16 29.25
N ASN A 269 6.71 -2.58 28.59
CA ASN A 269 7.03 -2.09 27.25
C ASN A 269 6.40 -2.98 26.14
N ARG A 270 6.29 -2.43 24.92
CA ARG A 270 5.70 -3.13 23.77
C ARG A 270 6.48 -4.38 23.36
N THR A 271 7.79 -4.39 23.56
CA THR A 271 8.66 -5.51 23.18
C THR A 271 8.37 -6.73 24.02
N TYR A 272 8.27 -6.55 25.36
CA TYR A 272 7.90 -7.62 26.28
C TYR A 272 6.49 -8.17 25.99
N LEU A 273 5.53 -7.27 25.79
CA LEU A 273 4.16 -7.69 25.51
C LEU A 273 4.04 -8.39 24.15
N SER A 274 4.81 -7.96 23.13
CA SER A 274 4.87 -8.64 21.83
C SER A 274 5.45 -10.05 21.95
N ARG A 275 6.51 -10.23 22.75
CA ARG A 275 7.08 -11.56 23.04
C ARG A 275 6.06 -12.45 23.74
N PHE A 276 5.37 -11.93 24.75
CA PHE A 276 4.30 -12.64 25.45
C PHE A 276 3.25 -13.21 24.50
N PHE A 277 2.73 -12.42 23.56
CA PHE A 277 1.74 -12.93 22.60
C PHE A 277 2.34 -13.91 21.60
N ASN A 278 3.50 -13.62 21.02
CA ASN A 278 4.07 -14.42 19.95
C ASN A 278 4.78 -15.69 20.44
N GLU A 279 5.55 -15.61 21.53
CA GLU A 279 6.38 -16.72 22.01
C GLU A 279 5.64 -17.57 23.05
N GLU A 280 4.94 -16.97 24.00
CA GLU A 280 4.27 -17.71 25.07
C GLU A 280 2.85 -18.18 24.67
N ASN A 281 2.09 -17.33 23.95
CA ASN A 281 0.74 -17.69 23.51
C ASN A 281 0.68 -18.20 22.06
N GLY A 282 1.78 -18.14 21.30
CA GLY A 282 1.88 -18.67 19.94
C GLY A 282 0.96 -17.98 18.93
N GLN A 283 0.48 -16.76 19.19
CA GLN A 283 -0.43 -16.02 18.34
C GLN A 283 -0.11 -14.52 18.30
N THR A 284 -0.50 -13.82 17.23
CA THR A 284 -0.30 -12.38 17.14
C THR A 284 -1.26 -11.63 18.08
N PHE A 285 -0.95 -10.41 18.46
CA PHE A 285 -1.86 -9.55 19.22
C PHE A 285 -3.23 -9.39 18.52
N TYR A 286 -3.23 -9.27 17.20
CA TYR A 286 -4.45 -9.23 16.38
C TYR A 286 -5.31 -10.48 16.58
N ASP A 287 -4.71 -11.65 16.47
CA ASP A 287 -5.43 -12.91 16.58
C ASP A 287 -5.94 -13.14 18.02
N PHE A 288 -5.12 -12.81 19.02
CA PHE A 288 -5.51 -12.88 20.44
C PHE A 288 -6.74 -12.03 20.75
N VAL A 289 -6.72 -10.76 20.38
CA VAL A 289 -7.87 -9.85 20.61
C VAL A 289 -9.12 -10.32 19.86
N ASN A 290 -8.96 -10.75 18.61
CA ASN A 290 -10.10 -11.18 17.81
C ASN A 290 -10.71 -12.51 18.31
N ASN A 291 -9.95 -13.37 18.95
CA ASN A 291 -10.51 -14.58 19.60
C ASN A 291 -11.48 -14.19 20.73
N TYR A 292 -11.12 -13.26 21.61
CA TYR A 292 -12.04 -12.74 22.64
C TYR A 292 -13.27 -12.06 22.05
N ARG A 293 -13.10 -11.29 20.97
CA ARG A 293 -14.22 -10.64 20.26
C ARG A 293 -15.16 -11.65 19.64
N VAL A 294 -14.65 -12.72 19.02
CA VAL A 294 -15.47 -13.79 18.43
C VAL A 294 -16.21 -14.55 19.51
N GLU A 295 -15.56 -14.85 20.64
CA GLU A 295 -16.22 -15.51 21.77
C GLU A 295 -17.38 -14.68 22.33
N HIS A 296 -17.16 -13.38 22.55
CA HIS A 296 -18.21 -12.45 22.96
C HIS A 296 -19.34 -12.34 21.91
N ALA A 297 -18.99 -12.27 20.62
CA ALA A 297 -19.97 -12.25 19.53
C ALA A 297 -20.81 -13.54 19.51
N THR A 298 -20.19 -14.69 19.76
CA THR A 298 -20.87 -15.98 19.85
C THR A 298 -21.91 -16.00 20.98
N GLN A 299 -21.58 -15.44 22.13
CA GLN A 299 -22.53 -15.28 23.23
C GLN A 299 -23.69 -14.35 22.83
N LEU A 300 -23.41 -13.21 22.20
CA LEU A 300 -24.46 -12.29 21.73
C LEU A 300 -25.37 -12.93 20.67
N LEU A 301 -24.83 -13.72 19.75
CA LEU A 301 -25.61 -14.44 18.75
C LEU A 301 -26.59 -15.45 19.41
N ARG A 302 -26.21 -16.04 20.56
CA ARG A 302 -27.03 -17.01 21.32
C ARG A 302 -28.09 -16.35 22.16
N THR A 303 -27.78 -15.22 22.77
CA THR A 303 -28.60 -14.64 23.83
C THR A 303 -29.42 -13.43 23.40
N SER A 304 -29.23 -12.93 22.19
CA SER A 304 -29.87 -11.71 21.71
C SER A 304 -30.46 -11.86 20.30
N SER A 305 -31.37 -10.96 19.97
CA SER A 305 -31.94 -10.79 18.62
C SER A 305 -31.20 -9.76 17.77
N TYR A 306 -29.99 -9.33 18.19
CA TYR A 306 -29.22 -8.34 17.46
C TYR A 306 -28.90 -8.79 16.03
N THR A 307 -28.90 -7.83 15.11
CA THR A 307 -28.44 -8.06 13.75
C THR A 307 -26.94 -8.40 13.72
N VAL A 308 -26.47 -9.03 12.66
CA VAL A 308 -25.02 -9.34 12.48
C VAL A 308 -24.16 -8.07 12.55
N LEU A 309 -24.68 -6.93 12.10
CA LEU A 309 -24.01 -5.62 12.22
C LEU A 309 -23.87 -5.22 13.69
N GLU A 310 -24.96 -5.23 14.45
CA GLU A 310 -24.97 -4.86 15.87
C GLU A 310 -24.08 -5.80 16.70
N VAL A 311 -24.08 -7.10 16.41
CA VAL A 311 -23.19 -8.06 17.06
C VAL A 311 -21.73 -7.73 16.80
N ALA A 312 -21.37 -7.41 15.55
CA ALA A 312 -20.00 -7.01 15.21
C ALA A 312 -19.56 -5.76 15.98
N GLU A 313 -20.38 -4.72 15.99
CA GLU A 313 -20.10 -3.46 16.69
C GLU A 313 -19.98 -3.65 18.21
N LYS A 314 -20.93 -4.36 18.82
CA LYS A 314 -20.95 -4.64 20.27
C LYS A 314 -19.81 -5.56 20.72
N SER A 315 -19.24 -6.33 19.80
CA SER A 315 -18.07 -7.19 20.08
C SER A 315 -16.74 -6.52 19.78
N GLY A 316 -16.73 -5.21 19.46
CA GLY A 316 -15.52 -4.42 19.27
C GLY A 316 -14.88 -4.58 17.89
N PHE A 317 -15.59 -5.10 16.89
CA PHE A 317 -15.09 -5.12 15.52
C PHE A 317 -15.33 -3.78 14.81
N ASN A 318 -14.33 -3.29 14.09
CA ASN A 318 -14.42 -2.05 13.29
C ASN A 318 -15.28 -2.23 12.03
N SER A 319 -15.44 -3.47 11.54
CA SER A 319 -16.25 -3.76 10.36
C SER A 319 -16.86 -5.15 10.40
N VAL A 320 -18.04 -5.26 9.80
CA VAL A 320 -18.74 -6.54 9.63
C VAL A 320 -17.92 -7.52 8.78
N SER A 321 -17.14 -7.04 7.83
CA SER A 321 -16.32 -7.90 6.98
C SER A 321 -15.19 -8.57 7.76
N THR A 322 -14.54 -7.86 8.68
CA THR A 322 -13.51 -8.41 9.57
C THR A 322 -14.14 -9.38 10.57
N PHE A 323 -15.29 -9.01 11.17
CA PHE A 323 -16.04 -9.90 12.03
C PHE A 323 -16.36 -11.22 11.34
N ARG A 324 -16.98 -11.18 10.14
CA ARG A 324 -17.32 -12.39 9.39
C ARG A 324 -16.11 -13.29 9.11
N ARG A 325 -14.97 -12.70 8.70
CA ARG A 325 -13.75 -13.48 8.46
C ARG A 325 -13.21 -14.14 9.73
N ALA A 326 -13.16 -13.41 10.85
CA ALA A 326 -12.72 -13.94 12.13
C ALA A 326 -13.68 -15.04 12.63
N PHE A 327 -15.00 -14.82 12.51
CA PHE A 327 -16.02 -15.77 12.92
C PHE A 327 -15.99 -17.06 12.11
N VAL A 328 -15.87 -16.97 10.77
CA VAL A 328 -15.75 -18.15 9.90
C VAL A 328 -14.45 -18.91 10.18
N ALA A 329 -13.34 -18.22 10.47
CA ALA A 329 -12.10 -18.88 10.84
C ALA A 329 -12.18 -19.66 12.16
N ALA A 330 -13.02 -19.22 13.11
CA ALA A 330 -13.20 -19.86 14.41
C ALA A 330 -14.29 -20.96 14.41
N HIS A 331 -15.36 -20.80 13.63
CA HIS A 331 -16.54 -21.66 13.68
C HIS A 331 -16.84 -22.42 12.38
N GLU A 332 -16.03 -22.23 11.32
CA GLU A 332 -16.18 -22.84 9.99
C GLU A 332 -17.53 -22.56 9.30
N CYS A 333 -18.36 -21.67 9.85
CA CYS A 333 -19.65 -21.26 9.30
C CYS A 333 -19.86 -19.73 9.47
N SER A 334 -20.80 -19.17 8.71
CA SER A 334 -21.12 -17.74 8.84
C SER A 334 -21.93 -17.45 10.12
N PRO A 335 -21.92 -16.21 10.66
CA PRO A 335 -22.74 -15.83 11.82
C PRO A 335 -24.23 -16.10 11.65
N ASN A 336 -24.76 -15.98 10.42
CA ASN A 336 -26.17 -16.28 10.13
C ASN A 336 -26.45 -17.78 10.17
N GLU A 337 -25.58 -18.59 9.57
CA GLU A 337 -25.70 -20.06 9.62
C GLU A 337 -25.58 -20.59 11.04
N TYR A 338 -24.61 -20.02 11.80
CA TYR A 338 -24.45 -20.38 13.21
C TYR A 338 -25.72 -20.11 14.02
N ARG A 339 -26.38 -18.95 13.82
CA ARG A 339 -27.64 -18.61 14.46
C ARG A 339 -28.80 -19.53 14.02
N ALA A 340 -28.83 -19.95 12.76
CA ALA A 340 -29.88 -20.81 12.23
C ALA A 340 -29.81 -22.27 12.74
N GLN A 341 -28.64 -22.67 13.27
CA GLN A 341 -28.41 -24.00 13.85
C GLN A 341 -28.78 -24.10 15.34
N MET A 342 -29.23 -23.01 15.95
CA MET A 342 -29.67 -22.94 17.34
C MET A 342 -31.17 -23.01 17.45
#